data_0722f28425415b058987b62578d44e09
#
_entry.id   0722f28425415b058987b62578d44e09
#
_cell.length_a   1.000
_cell.length_b   1.000
_cell.length_c   1.000
_cell.angle_alpha   90.00
_cell.angle_beta   90.00
_cell.angle_gamma   90.00
#
_symmetry.space_group_name_H-M   'P 1'
#
loop_
_entity.id
_entity.type
_entity.pdbx_description
1 polymer ?
#
loop_
_entity_poly.entity_id
_entity_poly.type
_entity_poly.pdbx_seq_one_letter_code
_entity_poly.pdbx_strand_id
1 'polypeptide(L)'
;MDISELLAFTVKNKASDLHLSAGLPPMIRVHGDVRRINLPPLEHKDVHAMVYDIMNDGQRKFYEENLECDFSFAIPNLARFRVNAFVQHRGAGAVFRIIPSKVLSLEELKAPKIFQDISDQPRGMVLVTGPTGSGKSTTLAAMVNYVNETEHGHILTVEDPIEFVHEAQKCLINQREVGPHTLSFANALRS
;
A
#
# COMPACT_ATOMS: atom_id res chain seq x y z
N MET A 1 14.71 -19.13 4.75
CA MET A 1 13.38 -18.85 4.13
C MET A 1 13.42 -17.44 3.60
N ASP A 2 13.08 -17.27 2.35
CA ASP A 2 13.09 -15.94 1.69
C ASP A 2 11.74 -15.24 1.89
N ILE A 3 11.77 -13.95 2.21
CA ILE A 3 10.57 -13.12 2.36
C ILE A 3 9.77 -13.06 1.06
N SER A 4 10.45 -13.05 -0.10
CA SER A 4 9.81 -13.01 -1.42
C SER A 4 8.93 -14.25 -1.68
N GLU A 5 9.36 -15.43 -1.20
CA GLU A 5 8.58 -16.67 -1.32
C GLU A 5 7.30 -16.61 -0.48
N LEU A 6 7.39 -16.07 0.76
CA LEU A 6 6.23 -15.90 1.64
C LEU A 6 5.24 -14.88 1.07
N LEU A 7 5.74 -13.79 0.50
CA LEU A 7 4.90 -12.77 -0.15
C LEU A 7 4.24 -13.31 -1.42
N ALA A 8 4.96 -14.08 -2.24
CA ALA A 8 4.40 -14.75 -3.41
C ALA A 8 3.31 -15.75 -3.02
N PHE A 9 3.54 -16.54 -1.95
CA PHE A 9 2.53 -17.44 -1.41
C PHE A 9 1.29 -16.68 -0.93
N THR A 10 1.47 -15.53 -0.27
CA THR A 10 0.39 -14.68 0.25
C THR A 10 -0.48 -14.15 -0.90
N VAL A 11 0.15 -13.63 -1.96
CA VAL A 11 -0.55 -13.16 -3.17
C VAL A 11 -1.31 -14.30 -3.87
N LYS A 12 -0.66 -15.46 -4.04
CA LYS A 12 -1.26 -16.64 -4.67
C LYS A 12 -2.51 -17.13 -3.94
N ASN A 13 -2.52 -17.02 -2.61
CA ASN A 13 -3.67 -17.42 -1.79
C ASN A 13 -4.73 -16.30 -1.63
N LYS A 14 -4.61 -15.20 -2.37
CA LYS A 14 -5.53 -14.04 -2.30
C LYS A 14 -5.72 -13.52 -0.87
N ALA A 15 -4.66 -13.60 -0.07
CA ALA A 15 -4.64 -13.05 1.26
C ALA A 15 -4.49 -11.52 1.21
N SER A 16 -5.01 -10.81 2.19
CA SER A 16 -4.85 -9.38 2.33
C SER A 16 -3.55 -8.99 3.03
N ASP A 17 -3.12 -9.82 3.98
CA ASP A 17 -1.94 -9.52 4.79
C ASP A 17 -1.11 -10.81 5.04
N LEU A 18 0.22 -10.63 5.14
CA LEU A 18 1.16 -11.58 5.75
C LEU A 18 1.56 -11.03 7.11
N HIS A 19 1.56 -11.87 8.12
CA HIS A 19 2.00 -11.56 9.48
C HIS A 19 3.22 -12.40 9.83
N LEU A 20 4.31 -11.77 10.20
CA LEU A 20 5.49 -12.39 10.78
C LEU A 20 5.61 -11.98 12.24
N SER A 21 5.87 -12.93 13.12
CA SER A 21 6.05 -12.67 14.55
C SER A 21 7.01 -13.68 15.14
N ALA A 22 8.02 -13.21 15.81
CA ALA A 22 8.97 -14.08 16.53
C ALA A 22 8.21 -15.02 17.49
N GLY A 23 8.60 -16.30 17.49
CA GLY A 23 7.97 -17.36 18.28
C GLY A 23 6.73 -17.99 17.68
N LEU A 24 6.28 -17.58 16.48
CA LEU A 24 5.11 -18.10 15.80
C LEU A 24 5.43 -18.45 14.34
N PRO A 25 4.71 -19.45 13.75
CA PRO A 25 4.74 -19.65 12.31
C PRO A 25 4.25 -18.41 11.56
N PRO A 26 4.68 -18.17 10.31
CA PRO A 26 4.09 -17.14 9.47
C PRO A 26 2.58 -17.34 9.34
N MET A 27 1.82 -16.26 9.27
CA MET A 27 0.37 -16.29 9.13
C MET A 27 -0.08 -15.38 7.99
N ILE A 28 -1.17 -15.77 7.34
CA ILE A 28 -1.83 -14.95 6.31
C ILE A 28 -3.26 -14.63 6.72
N ARG A 29 -3.74 -13.45 6.31
CA ARG A 29 -5.16 -13.08 6.48
C ARG A 29 -5.92 -13.35 5.19
N VAL A 30 -6.90 -14.24 5.26
CA VAL A 30 -7.76 -14.60 4.11
C VAL A 30 -9.22 -14.38 4.52
N HIS A 31 -9.94 -13.53 3.79
CA HIS A 31 -11.34 -13.17 4.09
C HIS A 31 -11.58 -12.70 5.54
N GLY A 32 -10.60 -11.99 6.11
CA GLY A 32 -10.65 -11.49 7.49
C GLY A 32 -10.04 -12.44 8.54
N ASP A 33 -9.97 -13.75 8.28
CA ASP A 33 -9.43 -14.74 9.19
C ASP A 33 -7.91 -14.85 9.09
N VAL A 34 -7.23 -14.85 10.24
CA VAL A 34 -5.79 -15.11 10.31
C VAL A 34 -5.52 -16.60 10.42
N ARG A 35 -4.76 -17.15 9.45
CA ARG A 35 -4.46 -18.58 9.34
C ARG A 35 -2.95 -18.80 9.36
N ARG A 36 -2.51 -19.83 10.07
CA ARG A 36 -1.11 -20.23 10.10
C ARG A 36 -0.71 -20.89 8.78
N ILE A 37 0.47 -20.56 8.28
CA ILE A 37 1.13 -21.33 7.22
C ILE A 37 1.77 -22.55 7.89
N ASN A 38 1.75 -23.69 7.22
CA ASN A 38 2.38 -24.92 7.74
C ASN A 38 3.90 -24.88 7.60
N LEU A 39 4.51 -24.05 8.43
CA LEU A 39 5.95 -23.81 8.53
C LEU A 39 6.36 -23.78 10.01
N PRO A 40 7.63 -23.99 10.34
CA PRO A 40 8.10 -23.88 11.71
C PRO A 40 7.94 -22.46 12.27
N PRO A 41 7.85 -22.30 13.59
CA PRO A 41 7.91 -20.97 14.23
C PRO A 41 9.20 -20.25 13.85
N LEU A 42 9.08 -18.94 13.56
CA LEU A 42 10.20 -18.07 13.25
C LEU A 42 10.89 -17.61 14.53
N GLU A 43 12.20 -17.57 14.54
CA GLU A 43 12.96 -16.91 15.61
C GLU A 43 13.03 -15.39 15.38
N HIS A 44 13.38 -14.64 16.43
CA HIS A 44 13.59 -13.19 16.32
C HIS A 44 14.54 -12.83 15.17
N LYS A 45 15.69 -13.55 15.09
CA LYS A 45 16.70 -13.32 14.04
C LYS A 45 16.17 -13.54 12.63
N ASP A 46 15.25 -14.49 12.44
CA ASP A 46 14.69 -14.79 11.12
C ASP A 46 13.76 -13.66 10.66
N VAL A 47 12.85 -13.22 11.55
CA VAL A 47 11.95 -12.10 11.25
C VAL A 47 12.72 -10.80 11.02
N HIS A 48 13.72 -10.53 11.88
CA HIS A 48 14.58 -9.36 11.76
C HIS A 48 15.32 -9.34 10.41
N ALA A 49 15.96 -10.46 10.02
CA ALA A 49 16.66 -10.57 8.76
C ALA A 49 15.73 -10.34 7.55
N MET A 50 14.56 -10.99 7.53
CA MET A 50 13.57 -10.82 6.45
C MET A 50 13.09 -9.36 6.30
N VAL A 51 12.92 -8.66 7.42
CA VAL A 51 12.51 -7.25 7.42
C VAL A 51 13.65 -6.35 6.95
N TYR A 52 14.87 -6.62 7.40
CA TYR A 52 16.06 -5.89 7.00
C TYR A 52 16.39 -6.02 5.51
N ASP A 53 16.16 -7.18 4.92
CA ASP A 53 16.44 -7.45 3.49
C ASP A 53 15.65 -6.54 2.55
N ILE A 54 14.48 -6.09 2.98
CA ILE A 54 13.60 -5.23 2.19
C ILE A 54 13.68 -3.74 2.55
N MET A 55 14.44 -3.39 3.60
CA MET A 55 14.65 -2.01 4.04
C MET A 55 15.87 -1.39 3.36
N ASN A 56 15.74 -0.11 2.99
CA ASN A 56 16.90 0.71 2.65
C ASN A 56 17.63 1.18 3.92
N ASP A 57 18.83 1.76 3.76
CA ASP A 57 19.68 2.14 4.90
C ASP A 57 19.02 3.18 5.83
N GLY A 58 18.26 4.12 5.28
CA GLY A 58 17.52 5.10 6.07
C GLY A 58 16.41 4.46 6.91
N GLN A 59 15.68 3.50 6.34
CA GLN A 59 14.64 2.75 7.03
C GLN A 59 15.21 1.83 8.12
N ARG A 60 16.36 1.18 7.85
CA ARG A 60 17.07 0.39 8.84
C ARG A 60 17.48 1.22 10.05
N LYS A 61 18.10 2.37 9.80
CA LYS A 61 18.49 3.30 10.86
C LYS A 61 17.28 3.77 11.67
N PHE A 62 16.20 4.15 10.98
CA PHE A 62 14.96 4.58 11.63
C PHE A 62 14.36 3.47 12.49
N TYR A 63 14.32 2.23 11.99
CA TYR A 63 13.81 1.07 12.72
C TYR A 63 14.62 0.76 13.97
N GLU A 64 15.96 0.85 13.90
CA GLU A 64 16.85 0.65 15.06
C GLU A 64 16.67 1.72 16.14
N GLU A 65 16.46 2.98 15.74
CA GLU A 65 16.29 4.10 16.67
C GLU A 65 14.88 4.15 17.29
N ASN A 66 13.83 3.76 16.54
CA ASN A 66 12.44 3.93 16.95
C ASN A 66 11.73 2.61 17.32
N LEU A 67 12.33 1.46 17.05
CA LEU A 67 11.78 0.10 17.24
C LEU A 67 10.53 -0.20 16.42
N GLU A 68 10.21 0.67 15.47
CA GLU A 68 9.13 0.53 14.52
C GLU A 68 9.45 1.28 13.21
N CYS A 69 8.91 0.81 12.08
CA CYS A 69 9.03 1.48 10.80
C CYS A 69 7.85 1.11 9.89
N ASP A 70 7.17 2.13 9.36
CA ASP A 70 6.12 1.96 8.34
C ASP A 70 6.69 2.41 6.99
N PHE A 71 6.62 1.55 5.98
CA PHE A 71 7.15 1.83 4.65
C PHE A 71 6.45 1.00 3.59
N SER A 72 6.70 1.31 2.33
CA SER A 72 6.20 0.51 1.21
C SER A 72 7.34 0.07 0.29
N PHE A 73 7.17 -1.08 -0.34
CA PHE A 73 8.06 -1.56 -1.39
C PHE A 73 7.29 -2.37 -2.42
N ALA A 74 7.89 -2.59 -3.58
CA ALA A 74 7.29 -3.36 -4.65
C ALA A 74 8.21 -4.50 -5.06
N ILE A 75 7.64 -5.66 -5.31
CA ILE A 75 8.32 -6.77 -6.00
C ILE A 75 7.83 -6.74 -7.46
N PRO A 76 8.74 -6.53 -8.44
CA PRO A 76 8.36 -6.54 -9.85
C PRO A 76 7.56 -7.78 -10.24
N ASN A 77 6.51 -7.60 -11.02
CA ASN A 77 5.61 -8.66 -11.50
C ASN A 77 4.85 -9.43 -10.39
N LEU A 78 4.90 -9.01 -9.14
CA LEU A 78 4.18 -9.66 -8.05
C LEU A 78 3.12 -8.72 -7.44
N ALA A 79 3.54 -7.76 -6.66
CA ALA A 79 2.66 -6.80 -5.99
C ALA A 79 3.47 -5.68 -5.32
N ARG A 80 2.77 -4.61 -4.91
CA ARG A 80 3.26 -3.62 -3.95
C ARG A 80 2.76 -3.98 -2.56
N PHE A 81 3.58 -3.71 -1.56
CA PHE A 81 3.30 -4.03 -0.16
C PHE A 81 3.51 -2.79 0.72
N ARG A 82 2.58 -2.55 1.64
CA ARG A 82 2.81 -1.69 2.79
C ARG A 82 3.28 -2.57 3.94
N VAL A 83 4.35 -2.17 4.58
CA VAL A 83 4.96 -2.91 5.69
C VAL A 83 4.92 -2.06 6.94
N ASN A 84 4.40 -2.62 8.01
CA ASN A 84 4.59 -2.12 9.35
C ASN A 84 5.49 -3.12 10.09
N ALA A 85 6.74 -2.73 10.34
CA ALA A 85 7.71 -3.47 11.11
C ALA A 85 7.79 -2.92 12.53
N PHE A 86 7.89 -3.77 13.53
CA PHE A 86 7.90 -3.38 14.93
C PHE A 86 8.62 -4.39 15.81
N VAL A 87 9.00 -3.94 16.99
CA VAL A 87 9.52 -4.82 18.05
C VAL A 87 8.43 -5.05 19.08
N GLN A 88 8.23 -6.30 19.49
CA GLN A 88 7.26 -6.70 20.49
C GLN A 88 7.90 -7.67 21.51
N HIS A 89 7.15 -8.07 22.56
CA HIS A 89 7.64 -8.88 23.68
C HIS A 89 8.53 -10.08 23.29
N ARG A 90 8.20 -10.82 22.23
CA ARG A 90 8.98 -11.98 21.76
C ARG A 90 10.10 -11.63 20.79
N GLY A 91 10.23 -10.37 20.37
CA GLY A 91 11.22 -9.90 19.40
C GLY A 91 10.56 -9.22 18.19
N ALA A 92 11.18 -9.30 17.03
CA ALA A 92 10.69 -8.65 15.82
C ALA A 92 9.33 -9.18 15.37
N GLY A 93 8.52 -8.28 14.82
CA GLY A 93 7.28 -8.58 14.14
C GLY A 93 7.12 -7.70 12.91
N ALA A 94 6.34 -8.15 11.93
CA ALA A 94 5.99 -7.35 10.77
C ALA A 94 4.64 -7.77 10.19
N VAL A 95 3.92 -6.78 9.66
CA VAL A 95 2.70 -7.00 8.89
C VAL A 95 2.91 -6.44 7.50
N PHE A 96 2.69 -7.27 6.50
CA PHE A 96 2.79 -6.91 5.08
C PHE A 96 1.38 -6.90 4.50
N ARG A 97 0.88 -5.73 4.16
CA ARG A 97 -0.41 -5.57 3.47
C ARG A 97 -0.20 -5.51 1.98
N ILE A 98 -0.90 -6.35 1.24
CA ILE A 98 -0.89 -6.30 -0.22
C ILE A 98 -1.67 -5.06 -0.67
N ILE A 99 -1.02 -4.24 -1.50
CA ILE A 99 -1.64 -3.10 -2.16
C ILE A 99 -2.14 -3.59 -3.52
N PRO A 100 -3.45 -3.46 -3.83
CA PRO A 100 -3.99 -3.87 -5.12
C PRO A 100 -3.29 -3.15 -6.27
N SER A 101 -2.83 -3.88 -7.27
CA SER A 101 -2.19 -3.30 -8.46
C SER A 101 -3.22 -2.85 -9.51
N LYS A 102 -4.45 -3.38 -9.45
CA LYS A 102 -5.51 -3.04 -10.41
C LYS A 102 -6.37 -1.94 -9.85
N VAL A 103 -6.40 -0.81 -10.54
CA VAL A 103 -7.42 0.23 -10.34
C VAL A 103 -8.70 -0.21 -11.04
N LEU A 104 -9.81 -0.27 -10.31
CA LEU A 104 -11.12 -0.57 -10.88
C LEU A 104 -11.68 0.68 -11.56
N SER A 105 -12.38 0.51 -12.68
CA SER A 105 -13.10 1.62 -13.31
C SER A 105 -14.37 2.00 -12.53
N LEU A 106 -14.91 3.19 -12.79
CA LEU A 106 -16.19 3.61 -12.22
C LEU A 106 -17.33 2.66 -12.63
N GLU A 107 -17.25 2.07 -13.84
CA GLU A 107 -18.22 1.09 -14.32
C GLU A 107 -18.10 -0.25 -13.56
N GLU A 108 -16.88 -0.77 -13.36
CA GLU A 108 -16.65 -1.98 -12.57
C GLU A 108 -17.14 -1.82 -11.13
N LEU A 109 -17.01 -0.62 -10.57
CA LEU A 109 -17.55 -0.26 -9.24
C LEU A 109 -19.07 -0.06 -9.24
N LYS A 110 -19.72 -0.04 -10.40
CA LYS A 110 -21.15 0.34 -10.55
C LYS A 110 -21.44 1.70 -9.91
N ALA A 111 -20.48 2.61 -10.03
CA ALA A 111 -20.58 3.93 -9.43
C ALA A 111 -21.68 4.75 -10.15
N PRO A 112 -22.49 5.55 -9.43
CA PRO A 112 -23.45 6.46 -10.04
C PRO A 112 -22.76 7.46 -10.97
N LYS A 113 -23.47 7.88 -12.02
CA LYS A 113 -22.96 8.81 -13.04
C LYS A 113 -22.42 10.12 -12.46
N ILE A 114 -22.91 10.55 -11.32
CA ILE A 114 -22.44 11.76 -10.62
C ILE A 114 -20.93 11.78 -10.41
N PHE A 115 -20.28 10.62 -10.25
CA PHE A 115 -18.82 10.56 -10.09
C PHE A 115 -18.07 10.96 -11.38
N GLN A 116 -18.61 10.62 -12.55
CA GLN A 116 -18.10 11.09 -13.84
C GLN A 116 -18.37 12.61 -13.99
N ASP A 117 -19.62 13.04 -13.76
CA ASP A 117 -20.03 14.44 -13.89
C ASP A 117 -19.20 15.38 -12.98
N ILE A 118 -18.80 14.92 -11.78
CA ILE A 118 -17.93 15.65 -10.87
C ILE A 118 -16.48 15.64 -11.38
N SER A 119 -16.01 14.51 -11.91
CA SER A 119 -14.65 14.38 -12.43
C SER A 119 -14.40 15.24 -13.68
N ASP A 120 -15.44 15.51 -14.47
CA ASP A 120 -15.40 16.36 -15.66
C ASP A 120 -15.41 17.87 -15.34
N GLN A 121 -15.56 18.28 -14.07
CA GLN A 121 -15.60 19.69 -13.71
C GLN A 121 -14.20 20.33 -13.84
N PRO A 122 -14.09 21.49 -14.52
CA PRO A 122 -12.78 22.11 -14.77
C PRO A 122 -12.13 22.73 -13.52
N ARG A 123 -12.89 22.90 -12.44
CA ARG A 123 -12.43 23.48 -11.18
C ARG A 123 -13.42 23.19 -10.05
N GLY A 124 -12.91 23.22 -8.82
CA GLY A 124 -13.69 23.01 -7.61
C GLY A 124 -12.94 22.14 -6.62
N MET A 125 -13.62 21.72 -5.59
CA MET A 125 -13.10 20.80 -4.59
C MET A 125 -14.14 19.71 -4.35
N VAL A 126 -13.70 18.46 -4.32
CA VAL A 126 -14.50 17.28 -3.99
C VAL A 126 -13.96 16.63 -2.73
N LEU A 127 -14.83 16.37 -1.76
CA LEU A 127 -14.47 15.66 -0.53
C LEU A 127 -15.08 14.27 -0.55
N VAL A 128 -14.23 13.25 -0.42
CA VAL A 128 -14.66 11.85 -0.27
C VAL A 128 -14.45 11.45 1.19
N THR A 129 -15.52 11.26 1.93
CA THR A 129 -15.51 10.97 3.36
C THR A 129 -16.19 9.66 3.69
N GLY A 130 -15.89 9.10 4.86
CA GLY A 130 -16.49 7.85 5.35
C GLY A 130 -15.55 7.07 6.27
N PRO A 131 -16.03 6.03 6.95
CA PRO A 131 -15.21 5.19 7.83
C PRO A 131 -14.15 4.41 7.06
N THR A 132 -13.18 3.84 7.79
CA THR A 132 -12.20 2.92 7.21
C THR A 132 -12.90 1.72 6.56
N GLY A 133 -12.43 1.32 5.38
CA GLY A 133 -13.02 0.20 4.62
C GLY A 133 -14.28 0.55 3.82
N SER A 134 -14.76 1.80 3.82
CA SER A 134 -15.94 2.21 3.04
C SER A 134 -15.71 2.38 1.53
N GLY A 135 -14.47 2.17 1.05
CA GLY A 135 -14.12 2.28 -0.36
C GLY A 135 -13.69 3.68 -0.83
N LYS A 136 -13.34 4.61 0.10
CA LYS A 136 -12.88 5.97 -0.26
C LYS A 136 -11.75 5.97 -1.27
N SER A 137 -10.64 5.30 -0.93
CA SER A 137 -9.44 5.24 -1.78
C SER A 137 -9.73 4.54 -3.10
N THR A 138 -10.53 3.48 -3.10
CA THR A 138 -10.96 2.77 -4.31
C THR A 138 -11.78 3.69 -5.23
N THR A 139 -12.70 4.47 -4.66
CA THR A 139 -13.52 5.43 -5.41
C THR A 139 -12.67 6.56 -5.98
N LEU A 140 -11.78 7.15 -5.17
CA LEU A 140 -10.85 8.18 -5.63
C LEU A 140 -9.94 7.67 -6.75
N ALA A 141 -9.38 6.46 -6.59
CA ALA A 141 -8.55 5.85 -7.63
C ALA A 141 -9.33 5.65 -8.94
N ALA A 142 -10.58 5.21 -8.87
CA ALA A 142 -11.43 5.06 -10.04
C ALA A 142 -11.75 6.40 -10.72
N MET A 143 -12.00 7.47 -9.95
CA MET A 143 -12.20 8.82 -10.49
C MET A 143 -10.92 9.37 -11.14
N VAL A 144 -9.77 9.21 -10.51
CA VAL A 144 -8.46 9.58 -11.06
C VAL A 144 -8.20 8.81 -12.37
N ASN A 145 -8.48 7.51 -12.39
CA ASN A 145 -8.32 6.70 -13.60
C ASN A 145 -9.25 7.15 -14.72
N TYR A 146 -10.49 7.50 -14.41
CA TYR A 146 -11.44 8.07 -15.39
C TYR A 146 -10.89 9.36 -16.03
N VAL A 147 -10.40 10.31 -15.24
CA VAL A 147 -9.75 11.53 -15.75
C VAL A 147 -8.52 11.20 -16.59
N ASN A 148 -7.70 10.26 -16.15
CA ASN A 148 -6.50 9.80 -16.88
C ASN A 148 -6.82 9.18 -18.25
N GLU A 149 -7.99 8.55 -18.40
CA GLU A 149 -8.45 7.94 -19.64
C GLU A 149 -9.15 8.94 -20.58
N THR A 150 -9.75 9.99 -20.03
CA THR A 150 -10.61 10.91 -20.78
C THR A 150 -9.96 12.24 -21.13
N GLU A 151 -9.14 12.79 -20.22
CA GLU A 151 -8.58 14.13 -20.31
C GLU A 151 -7.08 14.13 -20.67
N HIS A 152 -6.63 15.23 -21.29
CA HIS A 152 -5.22 15.51 -21.56
C HIS A 152 -4.71 16.56 -20.57
N GLY A 153 -4.27 16.11 -19.39
CA GLY A 153 -3.90 17.00 -18.31
C GLY A 153 -2.72 16.51 -17.49
N HIS A 154 -2.51 17.15 -16.35
CA HIS A 154 -1.54 16.75 -15.35
C HIS A 154 -2.23 16.44 -14.02
N ILE A 155 -2.11 15.22 -13.55
CA ILE A 155 -2.63 14.76 -12.27
C ILE A 155 -1.48 14.68 -11.27
N LEU A 156 -1.59 15.42 -10.18
CA LEU A 156 -0.66 15.33 -9.06
C LEU A 156 -1.41 14.75 -7.85
N THR A 157 -0.90 13.66 -7.30
CA THR A 157 -1.39 13.14 -6.01
C THR A 157 -0.37 13.38 -4.90
N VAL A 158 -0.86 13.55 -3.68
CA VAL A 158 -0.05 13.56 -2.46
C VAL A 158 -0.72 12.62 -1.48
N GLU A 159 -0.02 11.56 -1.10
CA GLU A 159 -0.61 10.41 -0.40
C GLU A 159 0.25 9.99 0.81
N ASP A 160 -0.36 9.34 1.79
CA ASP A 160 0.32 8.85 2.99
C ASP A 160 -0.30 7.51 3.47
N PRO A 161 0.15 6.38 2.87
CA PRO A 161 1.00 6.20 1.69
C PRO A 161 0.20 6.11 0.38
N ILE A 162 0.90 5.92 -0.76
CA ILE A 162 0.27 5.58 -2.05
C ILE A 162 -0.44 4.22 -1.94
N GLU A 163 -1.77 4.21 -2.12
CA GLU A 163 -2.58 2.99 -2.08
C GLU A 163 -2.80 2.35 -3.46
N PHE A 164 -2.81 3.14 -4.53
CA PHE A 164 -2.94 2.66 -5.90
C PHE A 164 -1.90 3.32 -6.79
N VAL A 165 -1.24 2.54 -7.63
CA VAL A 165 -0.31 3.09 -8.62
C VAL A 165 -1.04 3.26 -9.95
N HIS A 166 -1.03 4.48 -10.47
CA HIS A 166 -1.64 4.83 -11.74
C HIS A 166 -0.58 4.87 -12.86
N GLU A 167 -0.83 4.14 -13.92
CA GLU A 167 -0.04 4.29 -15.16
C GLU A 167 -0.56 5.48 -15.95
N ALA A 168 0.35 6.35 -16.42
CA ALA A 168 -0.01 7.49 -17.25
C ALA A 168 -0.61 6.99 -18.58
N GLN A 169 -1.79 7.51 -18.96
CA GLN A 169 -2.47 7.23 -20.22
C GLN A 169 -2.53 8.51 -21.05
N LYS A 170 -3.64 9.28 -20.95
CA LYS A 170 -3.75 10.59 -21.58
C LYS A 170 -3.18 11.70 -20.70
N CYS A 171 -3.24 11.53 -19.38
CA CYS A 171 -2.67 12.47 -18.44
C CYS A 171 -1.20 12.12 -18.10
N LEU A 172 -0.41 13.15 -17.80
CA LEU A 172 0.80 12.99 -17.02
C LEU A 172 0.40 12.79 -15.56
N ILE A 173 0.84 11.70 -14.92
CA ILE A 173 0.55 11.45 -13.51
C ILE A 173 1.83 11.49 -12.68
N ASN A 174 1.84 12.32 -11.65
CA ASN A 174 2.88 12.37 -10.64
C ASN A 174 2.28 12.06 -9.27
N GLN A 175 2.65 10.91 -8.71
CA GLN A 175 2.22 10.48 -7.37
C GLN A 175 3.34 10.73 -6.38
N ARG A 176 3.06 11.46 -5.31
CA ARG A 176 4.02 11.79 -4.25
C ARG A 176 3.57 11.20 -2.92
N GLU A 177 4.44 10.42 -2.30
CA GLU A 177 4.21 9.86 -0.96
C GLU A 177 4.92 10.71 0.08
N VAL A 178 4.24 11.02 1.17
CA VAL A 178 4.84 11.72 2.32
C VAL A 178 5.91 10.83 2.95
N GLY A 179 7.05 11.40 3.27
CA GLY A 179 8.26 10.71 3.71
C GLY A 179 9.22 10.46 2.55
N PRO A 180 8.97 9.47 1.67
CA PRO A 180 9.87 9.16 0.55
C PRO A 180 10.01 10.25 -0.51
N HIS A 181 8.92 10.96 -0.84
CA HIS A 181 8.89 11.88 -1.99
C HIS A 181 8.66 13.34 -1.61
N THR A 182 8.19 13.60 -0.40
CA THR A 182 7.98 14.94 0.15
C THR A 182 7.99 14.90 1.67
N LEU A 183 8.43 15.98 2.31
CA LEU A 183 8.50 16.04 3.77
C LEU A 183 7.13 16.25 4.45
N SER A 184 6.14 16.78 3.74
CA SER A 184 4.79 16.99 4.25
C SER A 184 3.81 17.30 3.12
N PHE A 185 2.51 17.17 3.39
CA PHE A 185 1.46 17.63 2.48
C PHE A 185 1.62 19.12 2.13
N ALA A 186 1.91 19.97 3.12
CA ALA A 186 2.10 21.39 2.90
C ALA A 186 3.26 21.71 1.95
N ASN A 187 4.37 20.98 2.05
CA ASN A 187 5.52 21.15 1.15
C ASN A 187 5.19 20.67 -0.27
N ALA A 188 4.47 19.57 -0.38
CA ALA A 188 4.08 19.03 -1.68
C ALA A 188 3.14 19.95 -2.46
N LEU A 189 2.27 20.69 -1.76
CA LEU A 189 1.32 21.63 -2.37
C LEU A 189 1.95 22.99 -2.74
N ARG A 190 3.17 23.29 -2.30
CA ARG A 190 3.89 24.53 -2.61
C ARG A 190 4.84 24.40 -3.80
N SER A 191 5.15 23.18 -4.18
CA SER A 191 6.03 22.85 -5.30
C SER A 191 5.22 22.54 -6.56
#